data_14e2572223c0f04cf0353e558b4c2dcf
#
_entry.id   14e2572223c0f04cf0353e558b4c2dcf
#
_cell.length_a   1.000
_cell.length_b   1.000
_cell.length_c   1.000
_cell.angle_alpha   90.00
_cell.angle_beta   90.00
_cell.angle_gamma   90.00
#
_symmetry.space_group_name_H-M   'P 1'
#
loop_
_entity.id
_entity.type
_entity.pdbx_description
1 polymer ?
#
loop_
_entity_poly.entity_id
_entity_poly.type
_entity_poly.pdbx_seq_one_letter_code
_entity_poly.pdbx_strand_id
1 'polypeptide(L)'
;MKIVVLGAGAWGTALAMGAARQTGGHAVTLWARDGQQVADMLARRQNARYLPGVDFPAALAVSGADPLVLARAADLVIVATPMAALRSMLLALRGCTAPVAWLCKGFEAVAPADSGSFGLLAHEVCAQVAPDLIAGVLSGPSFAQEVARGQPTALVAASRHASVRDALVAAFHSPSLRVYANDDIVGVEVGGAVKNVLAIATGLCDGLNLGLNARAALITRGLAEMTRLGVALGARPDTFMGLSGMGDLVLTATGDLSRNRRVG
;
A
#
# COMPACT_ATOMS: atom_id res chain seq x y z
N MET A 1 15.77 -0.09 -13.72
CA MET A 1 15.31 1.10 -12.93
C MET A 1 15.95 1.07 -11.55
N LYS A 2 16.23 2.26 -10.98
CA LYS A 2 16.59 2.42 -9.58
C LYS A 2 15.31 2.66 -8.77
N ILE A 3 14.97 1.74 -7.88
CA ILE A 3 13.72 1.78 -7.10
C ILE A 3 14.08 1.93 -5.63
N VAL A 4 13.48 2.90 -4.95
CA VAL A 4 13.64 3.09 -3.51
C VAL A 4 12.30 2.82 -2.82
N VAL A 5 12.29 1.91 -1.83
CA VAL A 5 11.12 1.61 -1.00
C VAL A 5 11.36 2.18 0.40
N LEU A 6 10.65 3.24 0.74
CA LEU A 6 10.74 3.96 2.00
C LEU A 6 9.79 3.36 3.04
N GLY A 7 10.29 2.46 3.86
CA GLY A 7 9.54 1.77 4.91
C GLY A 7 9.70 0.25 4.85
N ALA A 8 10.48 -0.30 5.79
CA ALA A 8 10.76 -1.73 5.92
C ALA A 8 9.76 -2.43 6.88
N GLY A 9 8.46 -2.17 6.69
CA GLY A 9 7.38 -3.01 7.22
C GLY A 9 7.22 -4.29 6.40
N ALA A 10 6.29 -5.18 6.77
CA ALA A 10 6.05 -6.42 6.04
C ALA A 10 5.77 -6.19 4.55
N TRP A 11 4.84 -5.27 4.23
CA TRP A 11 4.41 -5.02 2.86
C TRP A 11 5.51 -4.32 2.02
N GLY A 12 6.16 -3.28 2.56
CA GLY A 12 7.28 -2.62 1.86
C GLY A 12 8.43 -3.58 1.57
N THR A 13 8.76 -4.45 2.53
CA THR A 13 9.77 -5.50 2.34
C THR A 13 9.38 -6.49 1.25
N ALA A 14 8.15 -7.02 1.28
CA ALA A 14 7.67 -7.98 0.28
C ALA A 14 7.70 -7.39 -1.14
N LEU A 15 7.29 -6.13 -1.29
CA LEU A 15 7.26 -5.43 -2.57
C LEU A 15 8.69 -5.16 -3.09
N ALA A 16 9.61 -4.71 -2.21
CA ALA A 16 11.01 -4.52 -2.55
C ALA A 16 11.67 -5.83 -3.02
N MET A 17 11.38 -6.94 -2.35
CA MET A 17 11.85 -8.28 -2.75
C MET A 17 11.27 -8.70 -4.10
N GLY A 18 9.98 -8.42 -4.35
CA GLY A 18 9.33 -8.69 -5.63
C GLY A 18 10.01 -7.98 -6.79
N ALA A 19 10.28 -6.68 -6.64
CA ALA A 19 11.00 -5.90 -7.64
C ALA A 19 12.45 -6.37 -7.84
N ALA A 20 13.16 -6.73 -6.76
CA ALA A 20 14.55 -7.20 -6.83
C ALA A 20 14.72 -8.59 -7.48
N ARG A 21 13.63 -9.38 -7.56
CA ARG A 21 13.61 -10.69 -8.25
C ARG A 21 13.36 -10.59 -9.74
N GLN A 22 12.98 -9.42 -10.25
CA GLN A 22 12.67 -9.28 -11.66
C GLN A 22 13.91 -9.49 -12.54
N THR A 23 13.75 -10.27 -13.59
CA THR A 23 14.81 -10.60 -14.55
C THR A 23 15.34 -9.39 -15.33
N GLY A 24 14.63 -8.27 -15.32
CA GLY A 24 15.02 -6.99 -15.92
C GLY A 24 16.09 -6.21 -15.15
N GLY A 25 16.57 -6.71 -13.99
CA GLY A 25 17.70 -6.13 -13.25
C GLY A 25 17.41 -4.75 -12.63
N HIS A 26 16.41 -4.63 -11.79
CA HIS A 26 16.21 -3.39 -11.02
C HIS A 26 17.22 -3.26 -9.88
N ALA A 27 17.78 -2.06 -9.70
CA ALA A 27 18.54 -1.71 -8.49
C ALA A 27 17.55 -1.26 -7.40
N VAL A 28 17.25 -2.16 -6.46
CA VAL A 28 16.23 -1.92 -5.43
C VAL A 28 16.87 -1.67 -4.08
N THR A 29 16.50 -0.57 -3.43
CA THR A 29 16.92 -0.22 -2.07
C THR A 29 15.71 -0.20 -1.14
N LEU A 30 15.73 -1.02 -0.10
CA LEU A 30 14.79 -0.99 1.01
C LEU A 30 15.33 -0.09 2.12
N TRP A 31 14.59 0.95 2.46
CA TRP A 31 14.97 1.90 3.51
C TRP A 31 14.21 1.65 4.81
N ALA A 32 14.91 1.74 5.93
CA ALA A 32 14.31 1.77 7.25
C ALA A 32 14.86 2.95 8.08
N ARG A 33 14.00 3.54 8.91
CA ARG A 33 14.35 4.64 9.80
C ARG A 33 15.18 4.18 11.01
N ASP A 34 14.91 2.97 11.49
CA ASP A 34 15.54 2.39 12.66
C ASP A 34 16.87 1.75 12.29
N GLY A 35 17.98 2.34 12.77
CA GLY A 35 19.34 1.87 12.48
C GLY A 35 19.59 0.44 12.96
N GLN A 36 18.98 0.02 14.09
CA GLN A 36 19.10 -1.37 14.56
C GLN A 36 18.40 -2.33 13.61
N GLN A 37 17.22 -1.97 13.09
CA GLN A 37 16.53 -2.77 12.07
C GLN A 37 17.38 -2.88 10.79
N VAL A 38 18.02 -1.81 10.37
CA VAL A 38 18.94 -1.82 9.21
C VAL A 38 20.10 -2.79 9.44
N ALA A 39 20.77 -2.70 10.59
CA ALA A 39 21.89 -3.59 10.94
C ALA A 39 21.46 -5.06 10.96
N ASP A 40 20.33 -5.37 11.58
CA ASP A 40 19.77 -6.73 11.64
C ASP A 40 19.43 -7.27 10.25
N MET A 41 18.83 -6.44 9.37
CA MET A 41 18.50 -6.82 8.00
C MET A 41 19.74 -7.05 7.13
N LEU A 42 20.80 -6.26 7.33
CA LEU A 42 22.08 -6.45 6.63
C LEU A 42 22.77 -7.73 7.06
N ALA A 43 22.83 -7.99 8.37
CA ALA A 43 23.50 -9.16 8.95
C ALA A 43 22.79 -10.47 8.59
N ARG A 44 21.47 -10.49 8.67
CA ARG A 44 20.66 -11.71 8.46
C ARG A 44 20.20 -11.92 7.04
N ARG A 45 20.31 -10.91 6.18
CA ARG A 45 19.68 -10.90 4.85
C ARG A 45 18.20 -11.25 4.89
N GLN A 46 17.48 -10.81 5.95
CA GLN A 46 16.09 -11.09 6.21
C GLN A 46 15.48 -9.98 7.06
N ASN A 47 14.19 -9.67 6.89
CA ASN A 47 13.43 -8.82 7.82
C ASN A 47 12.72 -9.70 8.86
N ALA A 48 13.47 -10.23 9.81
CA ALA A 48 12.95 -11.17 10.82
C ALA A 48 11.84 -10.57 11.71
N ARG A 49 11.82 -9.23 11.87
CA ARG A 49 10.83 -8.52 12.68
C ARG A 49 9.45 -8.46 12.05
N TYR A 50 9.37 -8.20 10.75
CA TYR A 50 8.09 -7.93 10.06
C TYR A 50 7.72 -8.96 8.99
N LEU A 51 8.70 -9.71 8.49
CA LEU A 51 8.51 -10.72 7.45
C LEU A 51 9.44 -11.92 7.68
N PRO A 52 9.27 -12.64 8.81
CA PRO A 52 10.14 -13.75 9.17
C PRO A 52 10.06 -14.90 8.16
N GLY A 53 11.16 -15.65 8.04
CA GLY A 53 11.22 -16.88 7.26
C GLY A 53 11.33 -16.67 5.74
N VAL A 54 11.67 -15.46 5.28
CA VAL A 54 11.87 -15.17 3.84
C VAL A 54 13.17 -14.40 3.65
N ASP A 55 14.14 -15.01 2.95
CA ASP A 55 15.45 -14.41 2.69
C ASP A 55 15.38 -13.36 1.58
N PHE A 56 16.20 -12.34 1.72
CA PHE A 56 16.31 -11.28 0.71
C PHE A 56 17.00 -11.79 -0.57
N PRO A 57 16.46 -11.42 -1.75
CA PRO A 57 17.20 -11.59 -3.00
C PRO A 57 18.59 -10.94 -2.91
N ALA A 58 19.60 -11.52 -3.54
CA ALA A 58 20.97 -10.98 -3.54
C ALA A 58 21.02 -9.51 -4.00
N ALA A 59 20.19 -9.17 -4.99
CA ALA A 59 20.11 -7.82 -5.58
C ALA A 59 19.44 -6.77 -4.68
N LEU A 60 18.79 -7.16 -3.56
CA LEU A 60 18.12 -6.21 -2.66
C LEU A 60 19.14 -5.56 -1.73
N ALA A 61 19.30 -4.24 -1.88
CA ALA A 61 20.07 -3.41 -0.96
C ALA A 61 19.21 -2.94 0.22
N VAL A 62 19.85 -2.69 1.37
CA VAL A 62 19.22 -2.12 2.57
C VAL A 62 19.97 -0.84 2.95
N SER A 63 19.23 0.21 3.34
CA SER A 63 19.81 1.51 3.68
C SER A 63 19.08 2.17 4.84
N GLY A 64 19.83 2.92 5.67
CA GLY A 64 19.31 3.87 6.65
C GLY A 64 19.71 5.32 6.35
N ALA A 65 20.22 5.59 5.13
CA ALA A 65 20.62 6.93 4.71
C ALA A 65 19.42 7.90 4.64
N ASP A 66 19.69 9.19 4.44
CA ASP A 66 18.64 10.19 4.27
C ASP A 66 17.68 9.81 3.12
N PRO A 67 16.35 9.75 3.37
CA PRO A 67 15.38 9.31 2.37
C PRO A 67 15.31 10.23 1.15
N LEU A 68 15.57 11.54 1.30
CA LEU A 68 15.57 12.47 0.17
C LEU A 68 16.79 12.26 -0.73
N VAL A 69 17.95 11.96 -0.15
CA VAL A 69 19.16 11.62 -0.93
C VAL A 69 18.92 10.38 -1.78
N LEU A 70 18.31 9.35 -1.19
CA LEU A 70 17.96 8.13 -1.91
C LEU A 70 16.91 8.39 -3.01
N ALA A 71 15.87 9.18 -2.69
CA ALA A 71 14.79 9.50 -3.61
C ALA A 71 15.27 10.29 -4.84
N ARG A 72 16.19 11.26 -4.65
CA ARG A 72 16.77 12.04 -5.75
C ARG A 72 17.58 11.22 -6.74
N ALA A 73 18.10 10.08 -6.31
CA ALA A 73 18.87 9.17 -7.15
C ALA A 73 18.02 8.05 -7.78
N ALA A 74 16.71 8.02 -7.48
CA ALA A 74 15.80 6.97 -7.91
C ALA A 74 15.05 7.33 -9.21
N ASP A 75 14.64 6.29 -9.94
CA ASP A 75 13.69 6.41 -11.06
C ASP A 75 12.24 6.24 -10.57
N LEU A 76 12.04 5.61 -9.40
CA LEU A 76 10.74 5.40 -8.75
C LEU A 76 10.90 5.34 -7.23
N VAL A 77 10.05 6.05 -6.51
CA VAL A 77 10.01 6.06 -5.04
C VAL A 77 8.70 5.46 -4.55
N ILE A 78 8.79 4.45 -3.66
CA ILE A 78 7.63 3.82 -3.02
C ILE A 78 7.61 4.21 -1.54
N VAL A 79 6.55 4.89 -1.09
CA VAL A 79 6.31 5.23 0.31
C VAL A 79 5.50 4.13 0.97
N ALA A 80 6.18 3.26 1.71
CA ALA A 80 5.62 2.08 2.39
C ALA A 80 5.45 2.30 3.90
N THR A 81 5.32 3.55 4.32
CA THR A 81 5.07 3.94 5.71
C THR A 81 3.57 3.87 6.04
N PRO A 82 3.18 3.78 7.33
CA PRO A 82 1.78 3.94 7.73
C PRO A 82 1.20 5.31 7.35
N MET A 83 -0.13 5.41 7.23
CA MET A 83 -0.84 6.67 6.91
C MET A 83 -0.44 7.82 7.85
N ALA A 84 -0.29 7.56 9.15
CA ALA A 84 0.14 8.54 10.15
C ALA A 84 1.54 9.16 9.90
N ALA A 85 2.38 8.52 9.08
CA ALA A 85 3.70 9.02 8.71
C ALA A 85 3.75 9.59 7.28
N LEU A 86 2.65 9.51 6.53
CA LEU A 86 2.65 9.91 5.12
C LEU A 86 2.96 11.39 4.95
N ARG A 87 2.28 12.27 5.69
CA ARG A 87 2.46 13.73 5.62
C ARG A 87 3.93 14.14 5.81
N SER A 88 4.56 13.64 6.85
CA SER A 88 5.97 13.94 7.13
C SER A 88 6.91 13.40 6.04
N MET A 89 6.61 12.23 5.50
CA MET A 89 7.40 11.65 4.41
C MET A 89 7.26 12.46 3.11
N LEU A 90 6.05 12.88 2.75
CA LEU A 90 5.82 13.72 1.56
C LEU A 90 6.48 15.08 1.70
N LEU A 91 6.46 15.68 2.90
CA LEU A 91 7.21 16.90 3.19
C LEU A 91 8.73 16.72 2.98
N ALA A 92 9.28 15.60 3.43
CA ALA A 92 10.70 15.27 3.24
C ALA A 92 11.05 15.00 1.76
N LEU A 93 10.08 14.58 0.94
CA LEU A 93 10.27 14.31 -0.48
C LEU A 93 10.03 15.52 -1.39
N ARG A 94 9.76 16.71 -0.86
CA ARG A 94 9.61 17.92 -1.67
C ARG A 94 10.82 18.13 -2.58
N GLY A 95 10.53 18.44 -3.85
CA GLY A 95 11.55 18.60 -4.87
C GLY A 95 12.10 17.28 -5.43
N CYS A 96 11.52 16.12 -5.09
CA CYS A 96 11.77 14.88 -5.79
C CYS A 96 11.11 14.94 -7.16
N THR A 97 11.88 14.63 -8.21
CA THR A 97 11.39 14.63 -9.60
C THR A 97 10.98 13.24 -10.08
N ALA A 98 11.39 12.19 -9.38
CA ALA A 98 10.98 10.83 -9.68
C ALA A 98 9.49 10.62 -9.34
N PRO A 99 8.76 9.75 -10.07
CA PRO A 99 7.45 9.29 -9.67
C PRO A 99 7.43 8.75 -8.25
N VAL A 100 6.42 9.16 -7.47
CA VAL A 100 6.22 8.71 -6.08
C VAL A 100 4.92 7.92 -5.99
N ALA A 101 4.93 6.76 -5.32
CA ALA A 101 3.70 6.05 -5.03
C ALA A 101 3.65 5.60 -3.57
N TRP A 102 2.51 5.74 -2.93
CA TRP A 102 2.30 5.25 -1.57
C TRP A 102 1.55 3.93 -1.53
N LEU A 103 1.75 3.21 -0.43
CA LEU A 103 1.11 1.92 -0.14
C LEU A 103 0.13 2.00 1.04
N CYS A 104 0.14 3.11 1.79
CA CYS A 104 -0.71 3.28 2.96
C CYS A 104 -2.19 3.27 2.57
N LYS A 105 -3.00 2.79 3.51
CA LYS A 105 -4.45 2.68 3.38
C LYS A 105 -5.09 3.33 4.59
N GLY A 106 -6.19 4.05 4.38
CA GLY A 106 -6.90 4.74 5.45
C GLY A 106 -6.96 6.25 5.21
N PHE A 107 -7.53 6.93 6.19
CA PHE A 107 -7.59 8.38 6.25
C PHE A 107 -6.54 8.91 7.23
N GLU A 108 -6.04 10.11 6.99
CA GLU A 108 -5.22 10.80 7.97
C GLU A 108 -6.06 11.13 9.21
N ALA A 109 -5.53 10.88 10.39
CA ALA A 109 -6.22 11.20 11.62
C ALA A 109 -6.35 12.72 11.79
N VAL A 110 -7.55 13.17 12.12
CA VAL A 110 -7.82 14.58 12.43
C VAL A 110 -7.34 14.91 13.84
N ALA A 111 -6.69 16.05 14.02
CA ALA A 111 -6.32 16.52 15.35
C ALA A 111 -7.58 16.84 16.18
N PRO A 112 -7.58 16.55 17.51
CA PRO A 112 -8.76 16.79 18.35
C PRO A 112 -9.27 18.24 18.35
N ALA A 113 -8.40 19.21 18.04
CA ALA A 113 -8.75 20.63 17.95
C ALA A 113 -9.58 20.99 16.70
N ASP A 114 -9.58 20.12 15.67
CA ASP A 114 -10.25 20.36 14.39
C ASP A 114 -11.57 19.54 14.28
N SER A 115 -12.41 19.59 15.31
CA SER A 115 -13.61 18.76 15.46
C SER A 115 -14.70 18.90 14.37
N GLY A 116 -14.48 19.74 13.35
CA GLY A 116 -15.35 19.86 12.15
C GLY A 116 -14.67 19.38 10.87
N SER A 117 -13.44 18.88 10.93
CA SER A 117 -12.65 18.43 9.79
C SER A 117 -12.77 16.92 9.59
N PHE A 118 -12.81 16.48 8.34
CA PHE A 118 -12.76 15.05 7.99
C PHE A 118 -11.32 14.63 7.73
N GLY A 119 -11.01 13.36 8.01
CA GLY A 119 -9.69 12.79 7.68
C GLY A 119 -9.44 12.79 6.17
N LEU A 120 -8.23 13.15 5.76
CA LEU A 120 -7.85 13.25 4.36
C LEU A 120 -7.39 11.90 3.78
N LEU A 121 -7.71 11.67 2.52
CA LEU A 121 -7.09 10.62 1.72
C LEU A 121 -5.63 11.00 1.39
N ALA A 122 -4.84 10.00 1.02
CA ALA A 122 -3.40 10.20 0.79
C ALA A 122 -3.10 11.22 -0.33
N HIS A 123 -3.88 11.20 -1.43
CA HIS A 123 -3.71 12.18 -2.50
C HIS A 123 -4.08 13.62 -2.07
N GLU A 124 -5.02 13.77 -1.15
CA GLU A 124 -5.39 15.08 -0.59
C GLU A 124 -4.28 15.60 0.33
N VAL A 125 -3.69 14.72 1.15
CA VAL A 125 -2.49 15.06 1.95
C VAL A 125 -1.36 15.51 1.02
N CYS A 126 -1.11 14.78 -0.08
CA CYS A 126 -0.10 15.13 -1.07
C CYS A 126 -0.36 16.51 -1.68
N ALA A 127 -1.59 16.80 -2.09
CA ALA A 127 -1.97 18.09 -2.66
C ALA A 127 -1.75 19.26 -1.67
N GLN A 128 -1.92 19.04 -0.37
CA GLN A 128 -1.67 20.06 0.65
C GLN A 128 -0.18 20.33 0.90
N VAL A 129 0.64 19.27 0.98
CA VAL A 129 2.01 19.41 1.48
C VAL A 129 3.10 19.29 0.42
N ALA A 130 2.81 18.68 -0.71
CA ALA A 130 3.77 18.46 -1.79
C ALA A 130 3.06 18.42 -3.17
N PRO A 131 2.37 19.49 -3.58
CA PRO A 131 1.54 19.53 -4.78
C PRO A 131 2.33 19.28 -6.08
N ASP A 132 3.63 19.53 -6.09
CA ASP A 132 4.50 19.36 -7.26
C ASP A 132 4.95 17.91 -7.48
N LEU A 133 4.68 16.99 -6.53
CA LEU A 133 5.04 15.60 -6.70
C LEU A 133 4.15 14.93 -7.75
N ILE A 134 4.79 14.25 -8.69
CA ILE A 134 4.10 13.37 -9.66
C ILE A 134 3.84 12.05 -8.93
N ALA A 135 2.61 11.88 -8.42
CA ALA A 135 2.36 10.84 -7.43
C ALA A 135 1.13 9.96 -7.73
N GLY A 136 1.05 8.81 -7.03
CA GLY A 136 -0.03 7.86 -7.12
C GLY A 136 -0.04 6.85 -5.98
N VAL A 137 -0.87 5.82 -6.12
CA VAL A 137 -1.05 4.76 -5.14
C VAL A 137 -0.87 3.38 -5.78
N LEU A 138 -0.27 2.45 -5.05
CA LEU A 138 -0.27 1.02 -5.39
C LEU A 138 -1.06 0.27 -4.32
N SER A 139 -2.17 -0.36 -4.70
CA SER A 139 -3.11 -1.01 -3.78
C SER A 139 -3.69 -2.29 -4.39
N GLY A 140 -4.56 -2.98 -3.66
CA GLY A 140 -5.21 -4.21 -4.09
C GLY A 140 -5.07 -5.34 -3.09
N PRO A 141 -5.64 -6.53 -3.39
CA PRO A 141 -5.60 -7.70 -2.53
C PRO A 141 -4.19 -8.27 -2.44
N SER A 142 -3.55 -8.13 -1.28
CA SER A 142 -2.15 -8.53 -1.10
C SER A 142 -1.78 -8.78 0.35
N PHE A 143 -1.51 -10.03 0.69
CA PHE A 143 -0.81 -10.36 1.91
C PHE A 143 0.70 -10.38 1.68
N ALA A 144 1.44 -9.66 2.52
CA ALA A 144 2.89 -9.51 2.39
C ALA A 144 3.63 -10.85 2.34
N GLN A 145 3.19 -11.82 3.12
CA GLN A 145 3.81 -13.16 3.16
C GLN A 145 3.65 -13.91 1.84
N GLU A 146 2.48 -13.81 1.20
CA GLU A 146 2.21 -14.46 -0.08
C GLU A 146 3.05 -13.84 -1.19
N VAL A 147 3.08 -12.51 -1.27
CA VAL A 147 3.90 -11.78 -2.25
C VAL A 147 5.39 -12.08 -2.07
N ALA A 148 5.87 -12.09 -0.82
CA ALA A 148 7.26 -12.39 -0.53
C ALA A 148 7.67 -13.82 -0.93
N ARG A 149 6.74 -14.77 -0.91
CA ARG A 149 6.93 -16.15 -1.38
C ARG A 149 6.74 -16.31 -2.89
N GLY A 150 6.37 -15.25 -3.60
CA GLY A 150 6.12 -15.28 -5.05
C GLY A 150 4.80 -15.93 -5.44
N GLN A 151 3.82 -15.97 -4.53
CA GLN A 151 2.49 -16.45 -4.84
C GLN A 151 1.74 -15.50 -5.77
N PRO A 152 0.88 -15.98 -6.66
CA PRO A 152 0.15 -15.15 -7.61
C PRO A 152 -0.65 -14.05 -6.90
N THR A 153 -0.39 -12.80 -7.29
CA THR A 153 -1.02 -11.62 -6.70
C THR A 153 -1.36 -10.60 -7.79
N ALA A 154 -2.42 -9.83 -7.60
CA ALA A 154 -2.81 -8.77 -8.52
C ALA A 154 -2.99 -7.45 -7.77
N LEU A 155 -2.40 -6.37 -8.30
CA LEU A 155 -2.44 -5.02 -7.73
C LEU A 155 -2.97 -4.00 -8.75
N VAL A 156 -3.35 -2.84 -8.26
CA VAL A 156 -3.75 -1.68 -9.04
C VAL A 156 -2.78 -0.53 -8.79
N ALA A 157 -2.19 -0.02 -9.86
CA ALA A 157 -1.41 1.21 -9.88
C ALA A 157 -2.32 2.35 -10.30
N ALA A 158 -2.68 3.23 -9.36
CA ALA A 158 -3.60 4.34 -9.67
C ALA A 158 -2.93 5.71 -9.53
N SER A 159 -3.11 6.53 -10.56
CA SER A 159 -2.64 7.92 -10.60
C SER A 159 -3.33 8.67 -11.73
N ARG A 160 -3.48 9.99 -11.56
CA ARG A 160 -3.86 10.90 -12.68
C ARG A 160 -2.74 11.03 -13.71
N HIS A 161 -1.48 10.75 -13.33
CA HIS A 161 -0.31 10.82 -14.20
C HIS A 161 0.01 9.45 -14.81
N ALA A 162 0.00 9.35 -16.13
CA ALA A 162 0.33 8.11 -16.85
C ALA A 162 1.75 7.62 -16.51
N SER A 163 2.72 8.54 -16.39
CA SER A 163 4.10 8.22 -16.05
C SER A 163 4.25 7.46 -14.73
N VAL A 164 3.41 7.73 -13.72
CA VAL A 164 3.39 6.99 -12.44
C VAL A 164 2.87 5.59 -12.65
N ARG A 165 1.74 5.46 -13.37
CA ARG A 165 1.14 4.15 -13.66
C ARG A 165 2.09 3.25 -14.44
N ASP A 166 2.71 3.80 -15.49
CA ASP A 166 3.66 3.08 -16.34
C ASP A 166 4.91 2.67 -15.56
N ALA A 167 5.47 3.56 -14.72
CA ALA A 167 6.59 3.25 -13.86
C ALA A 167 6.28 2.12 -12.87
N LEU A 168 5.08 2.12 -12.25
CA LEU A 168 4.64 1.07 -11.33
C LEU A 168 4.43 -0.27 -12.06
N VAL A 169 3.84 -0.25 -13.26
CA VAL A 169 3.70 -1.46 -14.08
C VAL A 169 5.08 -1.98 -14.46
N ALA A 170 5.97 -1.15 -14.97
CA ALA A 170 7.32 -1.55 -15.35
C ALA A 170 8.15 -2.10 -14.17
N ALA A 171 7.96 -1.53 -12.97
CA ALA A 171 8.69 -1.92 -11.77
C ALA A 171 8.22 -3.25 -11.16
N PHE A 172 6.93 -3.57 -11.25
CA PHE A 172 6.36 -4.67 -10.45
C PHE A 172 5.62 -5.75 -11.26
N HIS A 173 5.24 -5.48 -12.51
CA HIS A 173 4.51 -6.48 -13.30
C HIS A 173 5.41 -7.67 -13.63
N SER A 174 4.99 -8.87 -13.25
CA SER A 174 5.73 -10.12 -13.43
C SER A 174 4.78 -11.31 -13.58
N PRO A 175 5.25 -12.52 -13.88
CA PRO A 175 4.41 -13.71 -13.92
C PRO A 175 3.64 -13.97 -12.62
N SER A 176 4.22 -13.65 -11.45
CA SER A 176 3.58 -13.85 -10.14
C SER A 176 2.93 -12.59 -9.57
N LEU A 177 3.22 -11.40 -10.08
CA LEU A 177 2.65 -10.14 -9.59
C LEU A 177 2.09 -9.34 -10.76
N ARG A 178 0.78 -9.37 -10.96
CA ARG A 178 0.11 -8.60 -12.01
C ARG A 178 -0.19 -7.18 -11.51
N VAL A 179 0.15 -6.17 -12.29
CA VAL A 179 -0.16 -4.77 -11.98
C VAL A 179 -1.02 -4.19 -13.09
N TYR A 180 -2.16 -3.65 -12.71
CA TYR A 180 -3.14 -3.03 -13.61
C TYR A 180 -3.17 -1.52 -13.41
N ALA A 181 -3.05 -0.76 -14.48
CA ALA A 181 -3.12 0.69 -14.45
C ALA A 181 -4.58 1.15 -14.27
N ASN A 182 -4.78 2.21 -13.48
CA ASN A 182 -6.07 2.87 -13.28
C ASN A 182 -5.84 4.39 -13.12
N ASP A 183 -6.76 5.21 -13.58
CA ASP A 183 -6.69 6.68 -13.42
C ASP A 183 -7.58 7.20 -12.27
N ASP A 184 -8.41 6.33 -11.66
CA ASP A 184 -9.25 6.64 -10.50
C ASP A 184 -8.49 6.42 -9.17
N ILE A 185 -7.63 7.38 -8.81
CA ILE A 185 -6.89 7.36 -7.55
C ILE A 185 -7.83 7.38 -6.33
N VAL A 186 -8.93 8.16 -6.43
CA VAL A 186 -9.90 8.30 -5.34
C VAL A 186 -10.56 6.97 -5.01
N GLY A 187 -11.07 6.26 -6.02
CA GLY A 187 -11.71 4.96 -5.83
C GLY A 187 -10.77 3.90 -5.26
N VAL A 188 -9.52 3.88 -5.72
CA VAL A 188 -8.50 2.95 -5.21
C VAL A 188 -8.15 3.24 -3.76
N GLU A 189 -8.03 4.50 -3.37
CA GLU A 189 -7.74 4.89 -1.98
C GLU A 189 -8.92 4.63 -1.04
N VAL A 190 -10.14 5.00 -1.43
CA VAL A 190 -11.36 4.75 -0.64
C VAL A 190 -11.56 3.26 -0.42
N GLY A 191 -11.41 2.44 -1.47
CA GLY A 191 -11.47 0.99 -1.35
C GLY A 191 -10.50 0.45 -0.30
N GLY A 192 -9.24 0.88 -0.38
CA GLY A 192 -8.20 0.51 0.58
C GLY A 192 -8.46 1.00 2.01
N ALA A 193 -9.08 2.17 2.19
CA ALA A 193 -9.37 2.76 3.49
C ALA A 193 -10.54 2.05 4.18
N VAL A 194 -11.69 1.96 3.50
CA VAL A 194 -12.94 1.47 4.07
C VAL A 194 -12.90 -0.03 4.35
N LYS A 195 -12.20 -0.81 3.53
CA LYS A 195 -12.08 -2.26 3.73
C LYS A 195 -11.59 -2.65 5.13
N ASN A 196 -10.73 -1.83 5.74
CA ASN A 196 -10.18 -2.14 7.07
C ASN A 196 -11.26 -2.09 8.15
N VAL A 197 -12.16 -1.11 8.07
CA VAL A 197 -13.34 -1.00 8.97
C VAL A 197 -14.26 -2.20 8.77
N LEU A 198 -14.55 -2.54 7.52
CA LEU A 198 -15.40 -3.68 7.19
C LEU A 198 -14.78 -5.02 7.63
N ALA A 199 -13.47 -5.16 7.56
CA ALA A 199 -12.78 -6.35 8.05
C ALA A 199 -12.89 -6.50 9.58
N ILE A 200 -12.82 -5.40 10.34
CA ILE A 200 -13.08 -5.43 11.79
C ILE A 200 -14.52 -5.86 12.05
N ALA A 201 -15.48 -5.29 11.33
CA ALA A 201 -16.90 -5.65 11.46
C ALA A 201 -17.17 -7.13 11.11
N THR A 202 -16.48 -7.69 10.10
CA THR A 202 -16.60 -9.13 9.80
C THR A 202 -15.96 -10.00 10.87
N GLY A 203 -14.86 -9.56 11.49
CA GLY A 203 -14.26 -10.22 12.65
C GLY A 203 -15.22 -10.27 13.84
N LEU A 204 -15.88 -9.16 14.15
CA LEU A 204 -16.91 -9.10 15.19
C LEU A 204 -18.08 -10.04 14.87
N CYS A 205 -18.53 -10.11 13.61
CA CYS A 205 -19.56 -11.05 13.17
C CYS A 205 -19.15 -12.52 13.43
N ASP A 206 -17.90 -12.86 13.14
CA ASP A 206 -17.34 -14.19 13.39
C ASP A 206 -17.22 -14.48 14.91
N GLY A 207 -16.72 -13.52 15.70
CA GLY A 207 -16.59 -13.65 17.17
C GLY A 207 -17.91 -13.82 17.88
N LEU A 208 -18.98 -13.18 17.38
CA LEU A 208 -20.36 -13.35 17.88
C LEU A 208 -21.06 -14.62 17.34
N ASN A 209 -20.38 -15.44 16.54
CA ASN A 209 -20.92 -16.67 15.95
C ASN A 209 -22.20 -16.45 15.13
N LEU A 210 -22.33 -15.32 14.41
CA LEU A 210 -23.51 -15.00 13.60
C LEU A 210 -23.59 -15.80 12.30
N GLY A 211 -22.53 -16.52 11.94
CA GLY A 211 -22.47 -17.45 10.83
C GLY A 211 -22.11 -16.80 9.48
N LEU A 212 -21.92 -17.66 8.47
CA LEU A 212 -21.41 -17.26 7.15
C LEU A 212 -22.41 -16.41 6.35
N ASN A 213 -23.72 -16.63 6.55
CA ASN A 213 -24.76 -15.84 5.87
C ASN A 213 -24.71 -14.37 6.31
N ALA A 214 -24.57 -14.12 7.61
CA ALA A 214 -24.44 -12.77 8.17
C ALA A 214 -23.15 -12.09 7.66
N ARG A 215 -22.02 -12.81 7.63
CA ARG A 215 -20.77 -12.31 7.08
C ARG A 215 -20.89 -11.95 5.60
N ALA A 216 -21.52 -12.80 4.77
CA ALA A 216 -21.74 -12.52 3.35
C ALA A 216 -22.62 -11.27 3.16
N ALA A 217 -23.71 -11.15 3.93
CA ALA A 217 -24.58 -9.98 3.91
C ALA A 217 -23.81 -8.70 4.29
N LEU A 218 -22.97 -8.76 5.35
CA LEU A 218 -22.15 -7.65 5.79
C LEU A 218 -21.12 -7.20 4.72
N ILE A 219 -20.46 -8.14 4.05
CA ILE A 219 -19.52 -7.83 2.95
C ILE A 219 -20.28 -7.15 1.79
N THR A 220 -21.43 -7.69 1.39
CA THR A 220 -22.23 -7.12 0.30
C THR A 220 -22.73 -5.72 0.63
N ARG A 221 -23.26 -5.52 1.83
CA ARG A 221 -23.69 -4.18 2.31
C ARG A 221 -22.51 -3.23 2.43
N GLY A 222 -21.40 -3.69 2.99
CA GLY A 222 -20.18 -2.92 3.13
C GLY A 222 -19.63 -2.45 1.79
N LEU A 223 -19.64 -3.28 0.75
CA LEU A 223 -19.24 -2.89 -0.60
C LEU A 223 -20.15 -1.79 -1.16
N ALA A 224 -21.47 -1.89 -0.94
CA ALA A 224 -22.42 -0.86 -1.37
C ALA A 224 -22.19 0.48 -0.65
N GLU A 225 -21.90 0.46 0.65
CA GLU A 225 -21.57 1.68 1.42
C GLU A 225 -20.24 2.28 0.98
N MET A 226 -19.21 1.43 0.77
CA MET A 226 -17.91 1.85 0.23
C MET A 226 -18.07 2.54 -1.14
N THR A 227 -18.91 1.98 -2.01
CA THR A 227 -19.18 2.55 -3.33
C THR A 227 -19.88 3.90 -3.23
N ARG A 228 -20.91 4.02 -2.36
CA ARG A 228 -21.61 5.29 -2.15
C ARG A 228 -20.67 6.38 -1.64
N LEU A 229 -19.87 6.07 -0.62
CA LEU A 229 -18.86 7.00 -0.09
C LEU A 229 -17.88 7.41 -1.18
N GLY A 230 -17.34 6.45 -1.93
CA GLY A 230 -16.36 6.74 -2.98
C GLY A 230 -16.92 7.62 -4.08
N VAL A 231 -18.14 7.34 -4.54
CA VAL A 231 -18.82 8.17 -5.55
C VAL A 231 -19.05 9.59 -5.04
N ALA A 232 -19.45 9.74 -3.76
CA ALA A 232 -19.61 11.06 -3.14
C ALA A 232 -18.27 11.85 -3.05
N LEU A 233 -17.13 11.13 -3.00
CA LEU A 233 -15.79 11.71 -3.02
C LEU A 233 -15.22 11.87 -4.44
N GLY A 234 -15.99 11.54 -5.49
CA GLY A 234 -15.61 11.72 -6.88
C GLY A 234 -14.98 10.49 -7.55
N ALA A 235 -15.05 9.31 -6.94
CA ALA A 235 -14.61 8.05 -7.52
C ALA A 235 -15.61 7.50 -8.56
N ARG A 236 -15.12 6.60 -9.41
CA ARG A 236 -15.97 5.85 -10.34
C ARG A 236 -16.53 4.58 -9.68
N PRO A 237 -17.83 4.27 -9.86
CA PRO A 237 -18.47 3.07 -9.29
C PRO A 237 -17.74 1.76 -9.68
N ASP A 238 -17.29 1.65 -10.92
CA ASP A 238 -16.65 0.45 -11.47
C ASP A 238 -15.35 0.09 -10.77
N THR A 239 -14.64 1.07 -10.20
CA THR A 239 -13.41 0.85 -9.42
C THR A 239 -13.67 -0.07 -8.22
N PHE A 240 -14.84 0.03 -7.59
CA PHE A 240 -15.19 -0.77 -6.41
C PHE A 240 -15.57 -2.22 -6.75
N MET A 241 -15.96 -2.52 -7.99
CA MET A 241 -16.19 -3.88 -8.45
C MET A 241 -14.89 -4.62 -8.84
N GLY A 242 -13.78 -3.89 -8.87
CA GLY A 242 -12.45 -4.41 -9.22
C GLY A 242 -11.62 -4.85 -8.01
N LEU A 243 -10.30 -4.98 -8.27
CA LEU A 243 -9.31 -5.45 -7.29
C LEU A 243 -9.22 -4.57 -6.04
N SER A 244 -9.26 -3.24 -6.20
CA SER A 244 -9.09 -2.29 -5.07
C SER A 244 -10.35 -2.13 -4.23
N GLY A 245 -11.52 -2.54 -4.72
CA GLY A 245 -12.78 -2.57 -3.97
C GLY A 245 -13.09 -3.99 -3.50
N MET A 246 -13.90 -4.71 -4.29
CA MET A 246 -14.37 -6.06 -3.97
C MET A 246 -13.23 -7.03 -3.66
N GLY A 247 -12.17 -7.06 -4.51
CA GLY A 247 -11.08 -8.02 -4.34
C GLY A 247 -10.35 -7.86 -3.00
N ASP A 248 -9.96 -6.62 -2.66
CA ASP A 248 -9.24 -6.33 -1.41
C ASP A 248 -10.16 -6.45 -0.18
N LEU A 249 -11.45 -6.12 -0.32
CA LEU A 249 -12.45 -6.31 0.73
C LEU A 249 -12.65 -7.80 1.05
N VAL A 250 -12.91 -8.63 0.04
CA VAL A 250 -13.13 -10.08 0.20
C VAL A 250 -11.91 -10.72 0.84
N LEU A 251 -10.71 -10.47 0.31
CA LEU A 251 -9.47 -10.99 0.89
C LEU A 251 -9.31 -10.62 2.37
N THR A 252 -9.58 -9.37 2.72
CA THR A 252 -9.36 -8.87 4.08
C THR A 252 -10.47 -9.33 5.05
N ALA A 253 -11.70 -9.47 4.58
CA ALA A 253 -12.86 -9.89 5.36
C ALA A 253 -12.93 -11.41 5.56
N THR A 254 -12.26 -12.22 4.75
CA THR A 254 -12.33 -13.70 4.81
C THR A 254 -11.00 -14.36 5.10
N GLY A 255 -9.87 -13.71 4.77
CA GLY A 255 -8.55 -14.32 4.89
C GLY A 255 -8.05 -14.43 6.33
N ASP A 256 -7.42 -15.54 6.66
CA ASP A 256 -6.89 -15.81 8.01
C ASP A 256 -5.66 -14.95 8.36
N LEU A 257 -4.97 -14.40 7.37
CA LEU A 257 -3.86 -13.49 7.57
C LEU A 257 -4.29 -12.05 7.86
N SER A 258 -5.60 -11.76 7.80
CA SER A 258 -6.15 -10.41 8.06
C SER A 258 -6.06 -10.05 9.54
N ARG A 259 -5.16 -9.12 9.87
CA ARG A 259 -5.02 -8.58 11.23
C ARG A 259 -6.27 -7.84 11.68
N ASN A 260 -6.89 -7.09 10.77
CA ASN A 260 -8.11 -6.31 11.08
C ASN A 260 -9.29 -7.23 11.40
N ARG A 261 -9.48 -8.32 10.65
CA ARG A 261 -10.51 -9.32 10.98
C ARG A 261 -10.27 -9.97 12.35
N ARG A 262 -9.00 -10.22 12.72
CA ARG A 262 -8.65 -10.81 14.04
C ARG A 262 -8.89 -9.85 15.21
N VAL A 263 -8.88 -8.54 14.98
CA VAL A 263 -9.16 -7.52 16.02
C VAL A 263 -10.66 -7.48 16.37
N GLY A 264 -11.54 -7.61 15.39
CA GLY A 264 -12.99 -7.70 15.59
C GLY A 264 -13.42 -9.08 16.07
#